data_53d80d96480edc58f31ced3da7b1332b
#
_entry.id   53d80d96480edc58f31ced3da7b1332b
#
_cell.length_a   1.000
_cell.length_b   1.000
_cell.length_c   1.000
_cell.angle_alpha   90.00
_cell.angle_beta   90.00
_cell.angle_gamma   90.00
#
_symmetry.space_group_name_H-M   'P 1'
#
loop_
_entity.id
_entity.type
_entity.pdbx_description
1 polymer ?
#
loop_
_entity_poly.entity_id
_entity_poly.type
_entity_poly.pdbx_seq_one_letter_code
_entity_poly.pdbx_strand_id
1 'polypeptide(L)'
;TDIDRMEKIALQMPLSAIERPVWDRNILKEIGFESVSIDLDIWERVWSQEEKLNYHSTPMFMICAEKQQEELLKTKDPPWAEPGTKKSGFLRLAGGEFALPYTVICGSNPGKTVLITASVHAGEYVGIQAAVELADQLKPEKMNGRVILVKTVCRKEFEERSGSICPEDDKNLNRVFPGNPEGTRMDRLAYAVVEKLQSVADYYIDLHSGDSFEELTPYIYYAGKAVQQVREMSQKMAQQADVPYMVRSNVGSGGSYNYAASCGI
;
A
#
# COMPACT_ATOMS: atom_id res chain seq x y z
N THR A 1 34.51 1.28 15.92
CA THR A 1 34.16 2.45 15.09
C THR A 1 32.65 2.57 14.97
N ASP A 2 32.10 3.71 14.57
CA ASP A 2 30.65 3.87 14.35
C ASP A 2 30.12 2.90 13.28
N ILE A 3 30.93 2.51 12.34
CA ILE A 3 30.64 1.51 11.31
C ILE A 3 30.39 0.13 11.95
N ASP A 4 31.25 -0.32 12.86
CA ASP A 4 31.07 -1.61 13.56
C ASP A 4 29.80 -1.62 14.42
N ARG A 5 29.41 -0.45 14.93
CA ARG A 5 28.15 -0.30 15.68
C ARG A 5 26.95 -0.34 14.75
N MET A 6 27.00 0.28 13.59
CA MET A 6 25.95 0.24 12.59
C MET A 6 25.79 -1.15 11.98
N GLU A 7 26.87 -1.88 11.70
CA GLU A 7 26.81 -3.27 11.28
C GLU A 7 26.11 -4.17 12.32
N LYS A 8 26.45 -4.01 13.60
CA LYS A 8 25.79 -4.76 14.69
C LYS A 8 24.29 -4.44 14.80
N ILE A 9 23.91 -3.19 14.55
CA ILE A 9 22.49 -2.81 14.53
C ILE A 9 21.81 -3.40 13.29
N ALA A 10 22.44 -3.32 12.13
CA ALA A 10 21.90 -3.88 10.89
C ALA A 10 21.68 -5.39 10.99
N LEU A 11 22.59 -6.13 11.62
CA LEU A 11 22.45 -7.58 11.86
C LEU A 11 21.31 -7.95 12.83
N GLN A 12 20.81 -7.00 13.62
CA GLN A 12 19.67 -7.20 14.52
C GLN A 12 18.32 -6.89 13.85
N MET A 13 18.33 -6.32 12.65
CA MET A 13 17.09 -6.07 11.91
C MET A 13 16.51 -7.38 11.35
N PRO A 14 15.19 -7.58 11.38
CA PRO A 14 14.55 -8.85 10.97
C PRO A 14 14.94 -9.37 9.59
N LEU A 15 15.24 -8.48 8.64
CA LEU A 15 15.63 -8.85 7.27
C LEU A 15 17.13 -9.04 7.08
N SER A 16 17.98 -8.58 8.00
CA SER A 16 19.44 -8.71 7.88
C SER A 16 19.97 -10.10 8.24
N ALA A 17 19.18 -10.90 8.95
CA ALA A 17 19.50 -12.32 9.26
C ALA A 17 19.22 -13.26 8.07
N ILE A 18 18.67 -12.78 6.98
CA ILE A 18 18.30 -13.54 5.79
C ILE A 18 19.40 -13.34 4.74
N GLU A 19 19.84 -14.42 4.10
CA GLU A 19 20.86 -14.36 3.04
C GLU A 19 20.32 -13.58 1.82
N ARG A 20 20.65 -12.34 1.75
CA ARG A 20 20.41 -11.49 0.59
C ARG A 20 21.60 -11.56 -0.37
N PRO A 21 21.41 -11.47 -1.68
CA PRO A 21 20.13 -11.30 -2.42
C PRO A 21 19.45 -12.62 -2.81
N VAL A 22 19.92 -13.78 -2.35
CA VAL A 22 19.35 -15.07 -2.72
C VAL A 22 17.91 -15.20 -2.24
N TRP A 23 17.63 -14.72 -1.03
CA TRP A 23 16.26 -14.66 -0.50
C TRP A 23 15.33 -13.84 -1.39
N ASP A 24 15.78 -12.65 -1.79
CA ASP A 24 14.98 -11.75 -2.66
C ASP A 24 14.65 -12.43 -3.99
N ARG A 25 15.64 -13.13 -4.59
CA ARG A 25 15.43 -13.87 -5.84
C ARG A 25 14.38 -14.97 -5.67
N ASN A 26 14.42 -15.70 -4.57
CA ASN A 26 13.49 -16.79 -4.32
C ASN A 26 12.07 -16.25 -4.13
N ILE A 27 11.89 -15.19 -3.34
CA ILE A 27 10.59 -14.54 -3.18
C ILE A 27 10.04 -14.02 -4.51
N LEU A 28 10.87 -13.37 -5.34
CA LEU A 28 10.44 -12.89 -6.65
C LEU A 28 9.96 -14.05 -7.55
N LYS A 29 10.65 -15.20 -7.52
CA LYS A 29 10.21 -16.39 -8.24
C LYS A 29 8.90 -16.96 -7.71
N GLU A 30 8.73 -17.05 -6.38
CA GLU A 30 7.51 -17.51 -5.74
C GLU A 30 6.29 -16.67 -6.08
N ILE A 31 6.47 -15.35 -6.23
CA ILE A 31 5.40 -14.42 -6.62
C ILE A 31 5.25 -14.29 -8.15
N GLY A 32 5.91 -15.17 -8.93
CA GLY A 32 5.64 -15.35 -10.36
C GLY A 32 6.50 -14.49 -11.29
N PHE A 33 7.70 -14.07 -10.87
CA PHE A 33 8.69 -13.53 -11.78
C PHE A 33 9.47 -14.67 -12.42
N GLU A 34 9.54 -14.72 -13.76
CA GLU A 34 10.19 -15.81 -14.50
C GLU A 34 11.68 -15.55 -14.70
N SER A 35 12.03 -14.31 -15.03
CA SER A 35 13.41 -13.90 -15.28
C SER A 35 13.91 -13.06 -14.11
N VAL A 36 14.71 -13.66 -13.23
CA VAL A 36 15.28 -12.96 -12.07
C VAL A 36 16.80 -13.05 -12.14
N SER A 37 17.44 -11.93 -12.46
CA SER A 37 18.90 -11.79 -12.46
C SER A 37 19.37 -10.95 -11.27
N ILE A 38 20.56 -11.26 -10.77
CA ILE A 38 21.20 -10.55 -9.66
C ILE A 38 22.54 -10.04 -10.14
N ASP A 39 22.78 -8.75 -9.96
CA ASP A 39 24.06 -8.11 -10.20
C ASP A 39 24.69 -7.76 -8.86
N LEU A 40 25.69 -8.53 -8.47
CA LEU A 40 26.42 -8.34 -7.21
C LEU A 40 27.49 -7.25 -7.32
N ASP A 41 27.87 -6.86 -8.52
CA ASP A 41 28.98 -5.98 -8.79
C ASP A 41 28.52 -4.57 -9.25
N ILE A 42 27.24 -4.26 -9.10
CA ILE A 42 26.69 -2.96 -9.50
C ILE A 42 27.43 -1.80 -8.80
N TRP A 43 27.80 -1.99 -7.55
CA TRP A 43 28.53 -1.00 -6.76
C TRP A 43 29.89 -0.64 -7.35
N GLU A 44 30.55 -1.58 -8.05
CA GLU A 44 31.83 -1.32 -8.73
C GLU A 44 31.68 -0.34 -9.89
N ARG A 45 30.49 -0.27 -10.49
CA ARG A 45 30.22 0.60 -11.64
C ARG A 45 29.63 1.95 -11.27
N VAL A 46 28.92 2.02 -10.13
CA VAL A 46 28.18 3.23 -9.76
C VAL A 46 28.85 4.03 -8.63
N TRP A 47 29.69 3.38 -7.80
CA TRP A 47 30.36 4.06 -6.71
C TRP A 47 31.70 4.69 -7.12
N SER A 48 31.98 5.87 -6.57
CA SER A 48 33.28 6.49 -6.61
C SER A 48 34.32 5.68 -5.83
N GLN A 49 35.60 5.97 -6.02
CA GLN A 49 36.66 5.29 -5.26
C GLN A 49 36.56 5.55 -3.75
N GLU A 50 36.11 6.73 -3.36
CA GLU A 50 35.92 7.09 -1.95
C GLU A 50 34.75 6.30 -1.33
N GLU A 51 33.63 6.17 -2.04
CA GLU A 51 32.48 5.36 -1.61
C GLU A 51 32.84 3.87 -1.50
N LYS A 52 33.60 3.34 -2.44
CA LYS A 52 34.10 1.95 -2.39
C LYS A 52 34.95 1.69 -1.16
N LEU A 53 35.78 2.64 -0.74
CA LEU A 53 36.59 2.53 0.46
C LEU A 53 35.75 2.63 1.74
N ASN A 54 34.74 3.48 1.75
CA ASN A 54 33.92 3.74 2.92
C ASN A 54 32.83 2.66 3.14
N TYR A 55 32.33 2.04 2.08
CA TYR A 55 31.16 1.13 2.12
C TYR A 55 31.48 -0.29 1.66
N HIS A 56 32.73 -0.69 1.60
CA HIS A 56 33.15 -2.02 1.11
C HIS A 56 32.56 -3.20 1.89
N SER A 57 32.17 -3.00 3.15
CA SER A 57 31.54 -4.02 4.00
C SER A 57 30.04 -4.24 3.71
N THR A 58 29.42 -3.30 2.98
CA THR A 58 27.99 -3.36 2.63
C THR A 58 27.79 -3.10 1.14
N PRO A 59 28.30 -3.99 0.26
CA PRO A 59 28.22 -3.78 -1.18
C PRO A 59 26.76 -3.76 -1.64
N MET A 60 26.47 -2.82 -2.55
CA MET A 60 25.17 -2.71 -3.18
C MET A 60 25.00 -3.80 -4.25
N PHE A 61 23.83 -4.40 -4.31
CA PHE A 61 23.46 -5.31 -5.38
C PHE A 61 22.19 -4.81 -6.08
N MET A 62 21.97 -5.25 -7.31
CA MET A 62 20.77 -4.96 -8.07
C MET A 62 20.07 -6.27 -8.45
N ILE A 63 18.76 -6.30 -8.26
CA ILE A 63 17.94 -7.41 -8.73
C ILE A 63 17.05 -6.89 -9.86
N CYS A 64 17.17 -7.51 -11.03
CA CYS A 64 16.26 -7.30 -12.14
C CYS A 64 15.37 -8.53 -12.28
N ALA A 65 14.06 -8.29 -12.30
CA ALA A 65 13.09 -9.35 -12.44
C ALA A 65 12.04 -8.96 -13.50
N GLU A 66 11.78 -9.87 -14.42
CA GLU A 66 10.72 -9.72 -15.42
C GLU A 66 9.58 -10.67 -15.05
N LYS A 67 8.40 -10.11 -14.93
CA LYS A 67 7.16 -10.88 -14.86
C LYS A 67 6.56 -10.90 -16.27
N GLN A 68 6.25 -12.11 -16.79
CA GLN A 68 5.43 -12.18 -17.98
C GLN A 68 4.18 -11.33 -17.74
N GLN A 69 3.86 -10.47 -18.70
CA GLN A 69 2.55 -9.81 -18.73
C GLN A 69 1.53 -10.94 -18.86
N GLU A 70 1.03 -11.45 -17.73
CA GLU A 70 -0.25 -12.14 -17.76
C GLU A 70 -1.18 -11.22 -18.55
N GLU A 71 -1.84 -11.79 -19.54
CA GLU A 71 -2.91 -11.11 -20.27
C GLU A 71 -3.81 -10.49 -19.22
N LEU A 72 -3.67 -9.17 -19.07
CA LEU A 72 -4.33 -8.44 -18.00
C LEU A 72 -5.80 -8.56 -18.29
N LEU A 73 -6.41 -9.45 -17.56
CA LEU A 73 -7.83 -9.73 -17.60
C LEU A 73 -8.57 -8.40 -17.77
N LYS A 74 -9.18 -8.21 -18.93
CA LYS A 74 -10.18 -7.18 -19.20
C LYS A 74 -11.43 -7.51 -18.38
N THR A 75 -11.27 -7.56 -17.05
CA THR A 75 -12.41 -7.80 -16.16
C THR A 75 -13.05 -6.45 -15.85
N LYS A 76 -14.33 -6.35 -16.14
CA LYS A 76 -15.17 -5.18 -15.81
C LYS A 76 -15.30 -4.97 -14.30
N ASP A 77 -14.97 -5.98 -13.49
CA ASP A 77 -15.10 -6.02 -12.04
C ASP A 77 -13.74 -6.17 -11.37
N PRO A 78 -13.57 -5.69 -10.12
CA PRO A 78 -12.38 -5.98 -9.33
C PRO A 78 -12.12 -7.49 -9.32
N PRO A 79 -10.86 -7.93 -9.41
CA PRO A 79 -10.53 -9.35 -9.46
C PRO A 79 -10.86 -10.01 -8.13
N TRP A 80 -12.05 -10.58 -8.05
CA TRP A 80 -12.49 -11.30 -6.87
C TRP A 80 -11.71 -12.62 -6.71
N ALA A 81 -11.33 -12.93 -5.47
CA ALA A 81 -10.87 -14.26 -5.12
C ALA A 81 -12.07 -15.19 -4.93
N GLU A 82 -11.90 -16.48 -5.23
CA GLU A 82 -12.90 -17.49 -4.91
C GLU A 82 -13.06 -17.65 -3.38
N PRO A 83 -14.24 -18.05 -2.90
CA PRO A 83 -14.44 -18.33 -1.47
C PRO A 83 -13.38 -19.27 -0.90
N GLY A 84 -12.83 -18.92 0.26
CA GLY A 84 -11.75 -19.67 0.91
C GLY A 84 -10.37 -19.45 0.31
N THR A 85 -10.18 -18.46 -0.57
CA THR A 85 -8.90 -18.23 -1.25
C THR A 85 -8.37 -16.80 -1.07
N LYS A 86 -7.10 -16.65 -1.43
CA LYS A 86 -6.39 -15.37 -1.47
C LYS A 86 -5.79 -15.17 -2.87
N LYS A 87 -5.94 -13.98 -3.43
CA LYS A 87 -5.40 -13.62 -4.74
C LYS A 87 -4.67 -12.29 -4.68
N SER A 88 -3.46 -12.24 -5.21
CA SER A 88 -2.66 -11.02 -5.33
C SER A 88 -2.36 -10.70 -6.79
N GLY A 89 -2.12 -9.42 -7.09
CA GLY A 89 -1.79 -8.97 -8.43
C GLY A 89 -1.77 -7.46 -8.55
N PHE A 90 -1.96 -6.97 -9.77
CA PHE A 90 -2.11 -5.55 -10.08
C PHE A 90 -3.52 -5.28 -10.59
N LEU A 91 -4.26 -4.43 -9.87
CA LEU A 91 -5.55 -3.92 -10.29
C LEU A 91 -5.34 -2.76 -11.28
N ARG A 92 -5.80 -2.92 -12.51
CA ARG A 92 -5.74 -1.84 -13.50
C ARG A 92 -7.00 -1.00 -13.45
N LEU A 93 -6.82 0.31 -13.31
CA LEU A 93 -7.87 1.31 -13.25
C LEU A 93 -7.73 2.31 -14.40
N ALA A 94 -8.79 3.04 -14.70
CA ALA A 94 -8.82 4.09 -15.73
C ALA A 94 -8.22 3.62 -17.08
N GLY A 95 -8.75 2.53 -17.62
CA GLY A 95 -8.28 2.00 -18.93
C GLY A 95 -6.83 1.44 -18.91
N GLY A 96 -6.24 1.26 -17.73
CA GLY A 96 -4.87 0.76 -17.56
C GLY A 96 -3.85 1.84 -17.19
N GLU A 97 -4.26 3.09 -17.06
CA GLU A 97 -3.39 4.19 -16.64
C GLU A 97 -2.77 3.94 -15.26
N PHE A 98 -3.56 3.37 -14.33
CA PHE A 98 -3.12 3.05 -12.99
C PHE A 98 -3.07 1.54 -12.78
N ALA A 99 -1.98 1.04 -12.20
CA ALA A 99 -1.79 -0.35 -11.83
C ALA A 99 -1.47 -0.44 -10.34
N LEU A 100 -2.48 -0.75 -9.51
CA LEU A 100 -2.36 -0.76 -8.06
C LEU A 100 -2.08 -2.17 -7.55
N PRO A 101 -1.02 -2.39 -6.75
CA PRO A 101 -0.75 -3.69 -6.15
C PRO A 101 -1.81 -4.02 -5.10
N TYR A 102 -2.50 -5.13 -5.27
CA TYR A 102 -3.58 -5.53 -4.39
C TYR A 102 -3.43 -6.97 -3.87
N THR A 103 -4.15 -7.27 -2.81
CA THR A 103 -4.48 -8.62 -2.38
C THR A 103 -5.95 -8.66 -2.00
N VAL A 104 -6.70 -9.60 -2.55
CA VAL A 104 -8.06 -9.93 -2.09
C VAL A 104 -7.99 -11.22 -1.29
N ILE A 105 -8.55 -11.18 -0.08
CA ILE A 105 -8.72 -12.34 0.78
C ILE A 105 -10.23 -12.58 0.89
N CYS A 106 -10.69 -13.73 0.42
CA CYS A 106 -12.10 -14.11 0.45
C CYS A 106 -12.29 -15.22 1.48
N GLY A 107 -13.06 -14.94 2.53
CA GLY A 107 -13.43 -15.93 3.54
C GLY A 107 -14.27 -17.05 2.94
N SER A 108 -14.33 -18.19 3.62
CA SER A 108 -15.11 -19.35 3.15
C SER A 108 -16.62 -19.11 3.15
N ASN A 109 -17.10 -18.18 3.96
CA ASN A 109 -18.52 -17.84 4.07
C ASN A 109 -18.81 -16.41 3.59
N PRO A 110 -20.02 -16.16 3.08
CA PRO A 110 -20.46 -14.80 2.75
C PRO A 110 -20.36 -13.85 3.94
N GLY A 111 -20.15 -12.57 3.66
CA GLY A 111 -20.09 -11.52 4.68
C GLY A 111 -19.82 -10.16 4.06
N LYS A 112 -19.39 -9.22 4.88
CA LYS A 112 -19.08 -7.85 4.50
C LYS A 112 -17.76 -7.73 3.73
N THR A 113 -17.66 -6.69 2.91
CA THR A 113 -16.43 -6.33 2.21
C THR A 113 -15.74 -5.17 2.92
N VAL A 114 -14.50 -5.37 3.34
CA VAL A 114 -13.65 -4.35 3.93
C VAL A 114 -12.60 -3.94 2.89
N LEU A 115 -12.58 -2.66 2.55
CA LEU A 115 -11.50 -2.08 1.76
C LEU A 115 -10.43 -1.51 2.72
N ILE A 116 -9.18 -1.85 2.47
CA ILE A 116 -8.03 -1.27 3.18
C ILE A 116 -7.07 -0.71 2.12
N THR A 117 -6.77 0.57 2.22
CA THR A 117 -5.79 1.24 1.35
C THR A 117 -4.58 1.70 2.16
N ALA A 118 -3.42 1.70 1.51
CA ALA A 118 -2.20 2.32 2.01
C ALA A 118 -1.56 3.17 0.92
N SER A 119 -0.70 4.10 1.32
CA SER A 119 0.01 4.97 0.38
C SER A 119 -0.92 5.81 -0.51
N VAL A 120 -1.99 6.35 0.07
CA VAL A 120 -2.69 7.51 -0.51
C VAL A 120 -1.73 8.72 -0.55
N HIS A 121 -0.80 8.76 0.41
CA HIS A 121 0.42 9.57 0.32
C HIS A 121 1.62 8.63 0.13
N ALA A 122 2.40 8.88 -0.91
CA ALA A 122 3.44 7.97 -1.37
C ALA A 122 4.62 7.80 -0.40
N GLY A 123 4.89 8.81 0.44
CA GLY A 123 5.97 8.79 1.43
C GLY A 123 5.63 8.10 2.76
N GLU A 124 4.40 7.65 2.94
CA GLU A 124 3.92 7.02 4.19
C GLU A 124 4.16 5.50 4.18
N TYR A 125 5.43 5.10 4.31
CA TYR A 125 5.88 3.71 4.11
C TYR A 125 5.36 2.73 5.15
N VAL A 126 5.10 3.17 6.38
CA VAL A 126 4.61 2.30 7.47
C VAL A 126 3.26 1.68 7.11
N GLY A 127 2.35 2.46 6.50
CA GLY A 127 1.07 1.96 6.03
C GLY A 127 1.20 0.89 4.95
N ILE A 128 2.18 1.04 4.05
CA ILE A 128 2.49 0.03 3.00
C ILE A 128 2.94 -1.28 3.64
N GLN A 129 3.88 -1.20 4.58
CA GLN A 129 4.40 -2.38 5.29
C GLN A 129 3.29 -3.09 6.07
N ALA A 130 2.45 -2.33 6.79
CA ALA A 130 1.30 -2.87 7.49
C ALA A 130 0.33 -3.62 6.55
N ALA A 131 0.05 -3.06 5.36
CA ALA A 131 -0.80 -3.72 4.36
C ALA A 131 -0.15 -5.01 3.81
N VAL A 132 1.17 -5.05 3.65
CA VAL A 132 1.90 -6.26 3.23
C VAL A 132 1.78 -7.35 4.31
N GLU A 133 2.02 -7.00 5.57
CA GLU A 133 1.93 -7.94 6.70
C GLU A 133 0.50 -8.45 6.91
N LEU A 134 -0.50 -7.58 6.82
CA LEU A 134 -1.90 -7.98 6.88
C LEU A 134 -2.26 -8.97 5.77
N ALA A 135 -1.78 -8.72 4.55
CA ALA A 135 -2.00 -9.63 3.43
C ALA A 135 -1.46 -11.04 3.70
N ASP A 136 -0.36 -11.14 4.44
CA ASP A 136 0.21 -12.44 4.84
C ASP A 136 -0.51 -13.07 6.04
N GLN A 137 -0.83 -12.27 7.05
CA GLN A 137 -1.42 -12.74 8.31
C GLN A 137 -2.88 -13.17 8.19
N LEU A 138 -3.68 -12.48 7.37
CA LEU A 138 -5.09 -12.81 7.18
C LEU A 138 -5.24 -14.16 6.46
N LYS A 139 -6.02 -15.06 7.06
CA LYS A 139 -6.24 -16.41 6.55
C LYS A 139 -7.71 -16.58 6.13
N PRO A 140 -7.98 -16.96 4.86
CA PRO A 140 -9.35 -17.12 4.36
C PRO A 140 -10.22 -18.03 5.22
N GLU A 141 -9.67 -19.13 5.73
CA GLU A 141 -10.37 -20.10 6.57
C GLU A 141 -10.78 -19.58 7.95
N LYS A 142 -10.26 -18.42 8.35
CA LYS A 142 -10.57 -17.76 9.63
C LYS A 142 -11.47 -16.54 9.48
N MET A 143 -12.01 -16.31 8.28
CA MET A 143 -12.77 -15.11 7.96
C MET A 143 -14.12 -15.44 7.35
N ASN A 144 -15.05 -14.51 7.55
CA ASN A 144 -16.26 -14.39 6.75
C ASN A 144 -16.19 -13.11 5.92
N GLY A 145 -16.81 -13.10 4.73
CA GLY A 145 -16.78 -11.94 3.85
C GLY A 145 -15.43 -11.76 3.14
N ARG A 146 -15.05 -10.53 2.89
CA ARG A 146 -13.93 -10.22 2.01
C ARG A 146 -13.11 -9.04 2.54
N VAL A 147 -11.79 -9.13 2.36
CA VAL A 147 -10.88 -7.99 2.53
C VAL A 147 -10.20 -7.70 1.21
N ILE A 148 -10.28 -6.45 0.76
CA ILE A 148 -9.56 -5.92 -0.39
C ILE A 148 -8.44 -5.04 0.17
N LEU A 149 -7.19 -5.45 0.01
CA LEU A 149 -6.01 -4.71 0.41
C LEU A 149 -5.35 -4.08 -0.82
N VAL A 150 -5.29 -2.75 -0.89
CA VAL A 150 -4.49 -2.01 -1.87
C VAL A 150 -3.24 -1.50 -1.16
N LYS A 151 -2.10 -2.11 -1.49
CA LYS A 151 -0.85 -1.88 -0.75
C LYS A 151 -0.21 -0.52 -1.04
N THR A 152 -0.44 0.00 -2.25
CA THR A 152 0.13 1.29 -2.67
C THR A 152 -0.82 1.92 -3.68
N VAL A 153 -1.55 2.95 -3.26
CA VAL A 153 -2.47 3.69 -4.15
C VAL A 153 -1.68 4.62 -5.08
N CYS A 154 -0.82 5.49 -4.53
CA CYS A 154 0.07 6.36 -5.28
C CYS A 154 1.36 5.62 -5.67
N ARG A 155 1.23 4.58 -6.51
CA ARG A 155 2.34 3.70 -6.84
C ARG A 155 3.48 4.41 -7.58
N LYS A 156 3.17 5.22 -8.60
CA LYS A 156 4.19 5.94 -9.37
C LYS A 156 4.94 6.92 -8.49
N GLU A 157 4.22 7.67 -7.69
CA GLU A 157 4.75 8.65 -6.74
C GLU A 157 5.63 7.96 -5.67
N PHE A 158 5.26 6.73 -5.27
CA PHE A 158 6.09 5.90 -4.39
C PHE A 158 7.39 5.46 -5.08
N GLU A 159 7.33 5.00 -6.33
CA GLU A 159 8.51 4.61 -7.12
C GLU A 159 9.43 5.81 -7.36
N GLU A 160 8.87 7.01 -7.55
CA GLU A 160 9.60 8.28 -7.75
C GLU A 160 10.00 8.97 -6.42
N ARG A 161 9.54 8.45 -5.26
CA ARG A 161 9.80 9.01 -3.92
C ARG A 161 9.38 10.48 -3.77
N SER A 162 8.26 10.84 -4.33
CA SER A 162 7.76 12.22 -4.40
C SER A 162 6.90 12.65 -3.19
N GLY A 163 6.75 11.81 -2.16
CA GLY A 163 5.99 12.14 -0.94
C GLY A 163 4.48 12.26 -1.19
N SER A 164 3.86 13.30 -0.64
CA SER A 164 2.40 13.47 -0.63
C SER A 164 1.85 14.25 -1.83
N ILE A 165 2.72 14.88 -2.62
CA ILE A 165 2.34 15.71 -3.77
C ILE A 165 2.78 15.03 -5.06
N CYS A 166 1.85 14.87 -6.00
CA CYS A 166 2.14 14.34 -7.32
C CYS A 166 2.91 15.35 -8.15
N PRO A 167 4.10 14.99 -8.68
CA PRO A 167 4.91 15.93 -9.47
C PRO A 167 4.30 16.31 -10.83
N GLU A 168 3.32 15.54 -11.35
CA GLU A 168 2.72 15.82 -12.66
C GLU A 168 1.65 16.91 -12.62
N ASP A 169 0.94 17.06 -11.48
CA ASP A 169 -0.19 17.98 -11.40
C ASP A 169 -0.25 18.80 -10.11
N ASP A 170 0.82 18.74 -9.30
CA ASP A 170 0.98 19.46 -8.03
C ASP A 170 -0.17 19.23 -7.04
N LYS A 171 -0.85 18.07 -7.14
CA LYS A 171 -2.00 17.74 -6.29
C LYS A 171 -1.65 16.70 -5.24
N ASN A 172 -2.32 16.84 -4.09
CA ASN A 172 -2.39 15.82 -3.06
C ASN A 172 -3.65 14.97 -3.32
N LEU A 173 -3.46 13.65 -3.55
CA LEU A 173 -4.57 12.74 -3.78
C LEU A 173 -5.63 12.83 -2.68
N ASN A 174 -5.21 12.94 -1.42
CA ASN A 174 -6.11 13.01 -0.26
C ASN A 174 -6.77 14.39 -0.08
N ARG A 175 -6.86 15.18 -1.14
CA ARG A 175 -7.58 16.48 -1.18
C ARG A 175 -8.55 16.57 -2.36
N VAL A 176 -8.55 15.58 -3.24
CA VAL A 176 -9.31 15.64 -4.51
C VAL A 176 -10.46 14.64 -4.62
N PHE A 177 -10.70 13.78 -3.60
CA PHE A 177 -11.84 12.87 -3.62
C PHE A 177 -13.18 13.62 -3.65
N PRO A 178 -14.13 13.18 -4.50
CA PRO A 178 -14.23 11.92 -5.25
C PRO A 178 -13.44 11.86 -6.56
N GLY A 179 -12.76 12.90 -6.97
CA GLY A 179 -12.06 12.97 -8.23
C GLY A 179 -12.93 13.39 -9.42
N ASN A 180 -12.32 13.35 -10.61
CA ASN A 180 -12.97 13.67 -11.89
C ASN A 180 -12.31 12.84 -13.00
N PRO A 181 -13.07 12.06 -13.79
CA PRO A 181 -12.52 11.25 -14.88
C PRO A 181 -11.86 12.07 -16.00
N GLU A 182 -12.29 13.33 -16.18
CA GLU A 182 -11.75 14.27 -17.17
C GLU A 182 -10.70 15.24 -16.55
N GLY A 183 -10.34 15.03 -15.29
CA GLY A 183 -9.40 15.87 -14.58
C GLY A 183 -7.93 15.52 -14.81
N THR A 184 -7.08 16.06 -13.96
CA THR A 184 -5.64 15.76 -13.98
C THR A 184 -5.36 14.38 -13.38
N ARG A 185 -4.11 13.97 -13.28
CA ARG A 185 -3.72 12.62 -12.84
C ARG A 185 -4.33 12.21 -11.49
N MET A 186 -4.21 13.07 -10.47
CA MET A 186 -4.76 12.73 -9.15
C MET A 186 -6.28 12.74 -9.12
N ASP A 187 -6.94 13.60 -9.91
CA ASP A 187 -8.40 13.58 -10.04
C ASP A 187 -8.89 12.26 -10.65
N ARG A 188 -8.22 11.78 -11.72
CA ARG A 188 -8.57 10.50 -12.36
C ARG A 188 -8.29 9.30 -11.46
N LEU A 189 -7.19 9.33 -10.70
CA LEU A 189 -6.88 8.27 -9.74
C LEU A 189 -7.92 8.21 -8.62
N ALA A 190 -8.27 9.36 -8.01
CA ALA A 190 -9.31 9.43 -6.98
C ALA A 190 -10.65 8.89 -7.51
N TYR A 191 -11.07 9.33 -8.69
CA TYR A 191 -12.31 8.85 -9.33
C TYR A 191 -12.29 7.33 -9.53
N ALA A 192 -11.19 6.79 -10.05
CA ALA A 192 -11.06 5.36 -10.30
C ALA A 192 -11.07 4.52 -9.00
N VAL A 193 -10.47 5.03 -7.92
CA VAL A 193 -10.53 4.41 -6.58
C VAL A 193 -11.96 4.40 -6.04
N VAL A 194 -12.68 5.51 -6.18
CA VAL A 194 -14.10 5.61 -5.76
C VAL A 194 -14.94 4.63 -6.56
N GLU A 195 -14.85 4.67 -7.88
CA GLU A 195 -15.71 3.89 -8.77
C GLU A 195 -15.49 2.38 -8.64
N LYS A 196 -14.23 1.93 -8.48
CA LYS A 196 -13.89 0.51 -8.54
C LYS A 196 -13.62 -0.15 -7.19
N LEU A 197 -13.33 0.62 -6.17
CA LEU A 197 -12.95 0.08 -4.86
C LEU A 197 -13.91 0.52 -3.76
N GLN A 198 -14.12 1.82 -3.56
CA GLN A 198 -15.02 2.29 -2.52
C GLN A 198 -16.47 1.85 -2.79
N SER A 199 -16.93 1.89 -4.05
CA SER A 199 -18.30 1.51 -4.45
C SER A 199 -18.71 0.07 -4.09
N VAL A 200 -17.75 -0.81 -3.82
CA VAL A 200 -17.99 -2.22 -3.49
C VAL A 200 -17.70 -2.55 -2.03
N ALA A 201 -17.29 -1.58 -1.23
CA ALA A 201 -16.94 -1.73 0.17
C ALA A 201 -18.12 -1.45 1.09
N ASP A 202 -18.27 -2.27 2.11
CA ASP A 202 -19.18 -2.00 3.26
C ASP A 202 -18.47 -1.18 4.34
N TYR A 203 -17.13 -1.35 4.45
CA TYR A 203 -16.26 -0.65 5.41
C TYR A 203 -14.96 -0.25 4.75
N TYR A 204 -14.43 0.87 5.16
CA TYR A 204 -13.19 1.41 4.61
C TYR A 204 -12.19 1.80 5.71
N ILE A 205 -10.94 1.39 5.54
CA ILE A 205 -9.81 1.74 6.39
C ILE A 205 -8.71 2.31 5.50
N ASP A 206 -8.24 3.52 5.83
CA ASP A 206 -7.15 4.18 5.11
C ASP A 206 -5.93 4.27 6.03
N LEU A 207 -4.84 3.61 5.64
CA LEU A 207 -3.61 3.53 6.42
C LEU A 207 -2.70 4.68 6.06
N HIS A 208 -2.44 5.52 7.06
CA HIS A 208 -1.52 6.65 7.00
C HIS A 208 -0.41 6.53 8.04
N SER A 209 0.66 7.27 7.87
CA SER A 209 1.75 7.44 8.84
C SER A 209 2.36 8.83 8.72
N GLY A 210 3.43 9.09 9.45
CA GLY A 210 4.31 10.21 9.15
C GLY A 210 4.97 10.01 7.79
N ASP A 211 5.20 11.11 7.05
CA ASP A 211 5.82 11.08 5.72
C ASP A 211 7.33 10.88 5.86
N SER A 212 7.88 9.94 5.12
CA SER A 212 9.32 9.63 4.96
C SER A 212 10.17 9.64 6.25
N PHE A 213 10.37 10.80 6.85
CA PHE A 213 11.23 11.04 8.01
C PHE A 213 10.49 11.57 9.23
N GLU A 214 9.16 11.62 9.19
CA GLU A 214 8.35 12.13 10.28
C GLU A 214 8.05 11.03 11.30
N GLU A 215 8.33 11.31 12.56
CA GLU A 215 7.80 10.54 13.67
C GLU A 215 6.40 11.06 14.02
N LEU A 216 5.38 10.22 13.82
CA LEU A 216 4.00 10.57 14.10
C LEU A 216 3.49 9.77 15.30
N THR A 217 2.93 10.45 16.30
CA THR A 217 2.21 9.79 17.39
C THR A 217 1.04 8.98 16.84
N PRO A 218 0.90 7.69 17.16
CA PRO A 218 -0.20 6.88 16.66
C PRO A 218 -1.56 7.42 17.12
N TYR A 219 -2.46 7.61 16.17
CA TYR A 219 -3.85 7.98 16.41
C TYR A 219 -4.76 7.44 15.32
N ILE A 220 -6.06 7.43 15.56
CA ILE A 220 -7.06 7.04 14.58
C ILE A 220 -8.11 8.14 14.41
N TYR A 221 -8.40 8.48 13.14
CA TYR A 221 -9.58 9.27 12.81
C TYR A 221 -10.83 8.42 12.72
N TYR A 222 -11.95 8.95 13.20
CA TYR A 222 -13.27 8.43 12.89
C TYR A 222 -14.19 9.53 12.33
N ALA A 223 -15.17 9.12 11.52
CA ALA A 223 -16.01 10.05 10.81
C ALA A 223 -16.88 10.87 11.78
N GLY A 224 -16.72 12.19 11.78
CA GLY A 224 -17.57 13.12 12.53
C GLY A 224 -18.68 13.72 11.68
N LYS A 225 -18.44 13.83 10.37
CA LYS A 225 -19.36 14.47 9.41
C LYS A 225 -19.93 13.44 8.44
N ALA A 226 -20.81 12.59 8.95
CA ALA A 226 -21.51 11.55 8.20
C ALA A 226 -22.90 11.33 8.83
N VAL A 227 -23.73 10.49 8.23
CA VAL A 227 -25.00 10.08 8.83
C VAL A 227 -24.73 9.33 10.14
N GLN A 228 -25.72 9.33 11.05
CA GLN A 228 -25.54 8.82 12.41
C GLN A 228 -24.99 7.39 12.44
N GLN A 229 -25.56 6.51 11.63
CA GLN A 229 -25.17 5.10 11.58
C GLN A 229 -23.68 4.92 11.22
N VAL A 230 -23.18 5.68 10.24
CA VAL A 230 -21.77 5.63 9.80
C VAL A 230 -20.86 6.18 10.90
N ARG A 231 -21.23 7.31 11.54
CA ARG A 231 -20.47 7.87 12.67
C ARG A 231 -20.31 6.88 13.81
N GLU A 232 -21.41 6.24 14.21
CA GLU A 232 -21.39 5.27 15.30
C GLU A 232 -20.57 4.04 14.96
N MET A 233 -20.67 3.56 13.70
CA MET A 233 -19.90 2.41 13.25
C MET A 233 -18.40 2.74 13.15
N SER A 234 -18.03 3.86 12.54
CA SER A 234 -16.62 4.28 12.45
C SER A 234 -16.01 4.50 13.84
N GLN A 235 -16.77 5.05 14.78
CA GLN A 235 -16.32 5.19 16.16
C GLN A 235 -16.11 3.81 16.84
N LYS A 236 -17.01 2.86 16.64
CA LYS A 236 -16.85 1.49 17.15
C LYS A 236 -15.62 0.79 16.54
N MET A 237 -15.40 0.96 15.23
CA MET A 237 -14.18 0.44 14.57
C MET A 237 -12.93 1.07 15.17
N ALA A 238 -12.91 2.39 15.35
CA ALA A 238 -11.80 3.10 15.93
C ALA A 238 -11.48 2.65 17.37
N GLN A 239 -12.49 2.33 18.16
CA GLN A 239 -12.33 1.80 19.54
C GLN A 239 -11.66 0.41 19.59
N GLN A 240 -11.63 -0.33 18.48
CA GLN A 240 -10.96 -1.63 18.40
C GLN A 240 -9.47 -1.50 18.03
N ALA A 241 -9.04 -0.32 17.56
CA ALA A 241 -7.64 -0.08 17.29
C ALA A 241 -6.90 0.21 18.60
N ASP A 242 -5.80 -0.48 18.83
CA ASP A 242 -4.96 -0.28 20.01
C ASP A 242 -4.02 0.93 19.79
N VAL A 243 -4.61 2.13 19.77
CA VAL A 243 -3.90 3.40 19.61
C VAL A 243 -4.27 4.37 20.73
N PRO A 244 -3.33 5.24 21.18
CA PRO A 244 -3.54 6.10 22.34
C PRO A 244 -4.58 7.22 22.11
N TYR A 245 -4.84 7.61 20.87
CA TYR A 245 -5.70 8.75 20.59
C TYR A 245 -6.73 8.45 19.50
N MET A 246 -7.97 8.86 19.76
CA MET A 246 -9.06 8.84 18.80
C MET A 246 -9.46 10.28 18.47
N VAL A 247 -9.48 10.64 17.21
CA VAL A 247 -9.78 12.00 16.75
C VAL A 247 -11.05 11.99 15.89
N ARG A 248 -12.04 12.77 16.31
CA ARG A 248 -13.24 12.99 15.52
C ARG A 248 -12.96 13.95 14.37
N SER A 249 -13.02 13.44 13.13
CA SER A 249 -12.86 14.28 11.96
C SER A 249 -14.15 14.98 11.56
N ASN A 250 -14.08 16.29 11.43
CA ASN A 250 -15.21 17.12 10.93
C ASN A 250 -15.03 17.50 9.45
N VAL A 251 -14.05 16.93 8.75
CA VAL A 251 -13.86 17.07 7.31
C VAL A 251 -14.92 16.24 6.59
N GLY A 252 -15.60 16.82 5.61
CA GLY A 252 -16.72 16.17 4.90
C GLY A 252 -16.44 15.83 3.43
N SER A 253 -15.27 16.24 2.88
CA SER A 253 -14.94 16.03 1.47
C SER A 253 -13.44 16.21 1.24
N GLY A 254 -12.98 15.80 0.06
CA GLY A 254 -11.59 15.93 -0.38
C GLY A 254 -10.68 14.79 0.07
N GLY A 255 -10.83 14.29 1.28
CA GLY A 255 -10.10 13.14 1.76
C GLY A 255 -10.77 11.82 1.39
N SER A 256 -9.98 10.76 1.23
CA SER A 256 -10.43 9.44 0.80
C SER A 256 -11.50 8.86 1.73
N TYR A 257 -11.18 8.65 3.01
CA TYR A 257 -12.14 8.10 3.97
C TYR A 257 -13.28 9.08 4.31
N ASN A 258 -13.04 10.39 4.22
CA ASN A 258 -14.08 11.38 4.45
C ASN A 258 -15.18 11.29 3.40
N TYR A 259 -14.78 11.13 2.13
CA TYR A 259 -15.72 10.92 1.04
C TYR A 259 -16.47 9.59 1.20
N ALA A 260 -15.76 8.48 1.45
CA ALA A 260 -16.38 7.18 1.70
C ALA A 260 -17.43 7.26 2.83
N ALA A 261 -17.11 7.87 3.95
CA ALA A 261 -18.05 8.08 5.06
C ALA A 261 -19.26 8.94 4.66
N SER A 262 -19.10 9.92 3.77
CA SER A 262 -20.23 10.71 3.25
C SER A 262 -21.16 9.91 2.34
N CYS A 263 -20.64 8.84 1.72
CA CYS A 263 -21.39 7.89 0.88
C CYS A 263 -22.01 6.74 1.67
N GLY A 264 -21.79 6.65 2.98
CA GLY A 264 -22.41 5.60 3.81
C GLY A 264 -21.52 4.39 4.08
N ILE A 265 -20.23 4.49 3.75
CA ILE A 265 -19.22 3.43 3.90
C ILE A 265 -18.46 3.60 5.21
#